data_7b1b6552b04debc6d6842ad4d0c74301
#
_entry.id   7b1b6552b04debc6d6842ad4d0c74301
#
_cell.length_a   1.000
_cell.length_b   1.000
_cell.length_c   1.000
_cell.angle_alpha   90.00
_cell.angle_beta   90.00
_cell.angle_gamma   90.00
#
_symmetry.space_group_name_H-M   'P 1'
#
loop_
_entity.id
_entity.type
_entity.pdbx_description
1 polymer ?
#
loop_
_entity_poly.entity_id
_entity_poly.type
_entity_poly.pdbx_seq_one_letter_code
_entity_poly.pdbx_strand_id
1 'polypeptide(L)'
;VALPPQEVGGSIKLNVVKFVIGRVTVEGHQQFSETNIRASVPEIVEGASPNFQTLAVQTTMANESQGKNIQVALKESEEQDKIDVRIVVKETKPWNFSVNASNTGSSATGADRLTLTGGHANLFGLDHQLTAAYTTSVERPADVKQLGLNYRLPLYRWGGVVGVSYTQSDVLGDFGAFKSTGAGKTM
;
A
#
# COMPACT_ATOMS: atom_id res chain seq x y z
N VAL A 1 25.21 21.14 -0.27
CA VAL A 1 26.18 22.07 -0.86
C VAL A 1 26.85 22.82 0.27
N ALA A 2 28.16 22.63 0.46
CA ALA A 2 28.96 23.37 1.42
C ALA A 2 29.61 24.57 0.70
N LEU A 3 29.46 25.76 1.26
CA LEU A 3 30.20 26.93 0.83
C LEU A 3 31.47 27.05 1.69
N PRO A 4 32.66 26.82 1.16
CA PRO A 4 33.91 27.11 1.90
C PRO A 4 34.03 28.64 2.09
N PRO A 5 34.77 29.10 3.12
CA PRO A 5 35.07 30.51 3.29
C PRO A 5 35.76 31.05 2.02
N GLN A 6 35.19 32.08 1.40
CA GLN A 6 35.68 32.66 0.15
C GLN A 6 35.70 34.18 0.29
N GLU A 7 36.78 34.80 -0.23
CA GLU A 7 36.84 36.23 -0.40
C GLU A 7 35.91 36.66 -1.57
N VAL A 8 35.08 37.65 -1.37
CA VAL A 8 34.14 38.15 -2.35
C VAL A 8 34.86 38.90 -3.46
N GLY A 9 35.32 38.19 -4.47
CA GLY A 9 36.00 38.71 -5.64
C GLY A 9 35.85 37.84 -6.86
N GLY A 10 34.72 37.92 -7.56
CA GLY A 10 34.56 37.50 -8.96
C GLY A 10 34.04 36.13 -9.24
N SER A 11 34.32 35.03 -8.53
CA SER A 11 33.75 33.71 -8.78
C SER A 11 33.49 32.94 -7.49
N ILE A 12 32.28 32.43 -7.33
CA ILE A 12 31.90 31.56 -6.20
C ILE A 12 32.16 30.11 -6.62
N LYS A 13 33.02 29.38 -5.90
CA LYS A 13 33.22 27.96 -6.11
C LYS A 13 32.26 27.18 -5.23
N LEU A 14 31.37 26.40 -5.86
CA LEU A 14 30.48 25.47 -5.18
C LEU A 14 31.09 24.07 -5.20
N ASN A 15 31.43 23.53 -4.04
CA ASN A 15 31.84 22.14 -3.94
C ASN A 15 30.61 21.28 -3.71
N VAL A 16 30.26 20.43 -4.67
CA VAL A 16 29.20 19.44 -4.54
C VAL A 16 29.81 18.15 -4.02
N VAL A 17 29.53 17.82 -2.77
CA VAL A 17 29.92 16.53 -2.18
C VAL A 17 28.80 15.55 -2.44
N LYS A 18 29.12 14.43 -3.08
CA LYS A 18 28.20 13.33 -3.36
C LYS A 18 28.36 12.28 -2.28
N PHE A 19 27.35 12.19 -1.39
CA PHE A 19 27.32 11.14 -0.39
C PHE A 19 26.84 9.81 -0.98
N VAL A 20 27.43 8.72 -0.48
CA VAL A 20 26.97 7.36 -0.75
C VAL A 20 26.43 6.72 0.52
N ILE A 21 25.54 5.75 0.37
CA ILE A 21 25.00 4.99 1.50
C ILE A 21 26.10 4.09 2.05
N GLY A 22 26.42 4.25 3.34
CA GLY A 22 27.36 3.42 4.07
C GLY A 22 26.70 2.12 4.52
N ARG A 23 25.96 2.19 5.60
CA ARG A 23 25.26 1.05 6.21
C ARG A 23 23.75 1.26 6.17
N VAL A 24 23.00 0.16 5.93
CA VAL A 24 21.55 0.13 6.01
C VAL A 24 21.10 -0.76 7.17
N THR A 25 20.31 -0.22 8.09
CA THR A 25 19.73 -0.95 9.21
C THR A 25 18.21 -0.92 9.13
N VAL A 26 17.56 -2.04 9.45
CA VAL A 26 16.10 -2.18 9.49
C VAL A 26 15.69 -2.55 10.91
N GLU A 27 14.80 -1.77 11.50
CA GLU A 27 14.36 -1.91 12.88
C GLU A 27 12.83 -1.98 12.98
N GLY A 28 12.32 -2.71 13.99
CA GLY A 28 10.89 -2.74 14.34
C GLY A 28 10.06 -3.74 13.54
N HIS A 29 10.66 -4.55 12.66
CA HIS A 29 9.96 -5.57 11.88
C HIS A 29 9.84 -6.89 12.67
N GLN A 30 8.68 -7.56 12.55
CA GLN A 30 8.38 -8.85 13.16
C GLN A 30 7.63 -9.78 12.19
N GLN A 31 6.65 -9.24 11.47
CA GLN A 31 5.78 -9.98 10.54
C GLN A 31 6.24 -9.83 9.08
N PHE A 32 6.89 -8.71 8.78
CA PHE A 32 7.49 -8.48 7.46
C PHE A 32 8.97 -8.83 7.50
N SER A 33 9.47 -9.54 6.51
CA SER A 33 10.90 -9.84 6.41
C SER A 33 11.70 -8.59 6.07
N GLU A 34 12.96 -8.55 6.50
CA GLU A 34 13.88 -7.48 6.10
C GLU A 34 13.98 -7.36 4.58
N THR A 35 13.99 -8.50 3.87
CA THR A 35 14.00 -8.55 2.41
C THR A 35 12.79 -7.84 1.81
N ASN A 36 11.58 -8.03 2.35
CA ASN A 36 10.38 -7.32 1.91
C ASN A 36 10.50 -5.81 2.14
N ILE A 37 11.01 -5.40 3.31
CA ILE A 37 11.15 -3.98 3.65
C ILE A 37 12.16 -3.32 2.72
N ARG A 38 13.33 -3.93 2.50
CA ARG A 38 14.33 -3.42 1.55
C ARG A 38 13.80 -3.38 0.11
N ALA A 39 13.00 -4.37 -0.29
CA ALA A 39 12.35 -4.38 -1.61
C ALA A 39 11.33 -3.26 -1.81
N SER A 40 10.77 -2.70 -0.73
CA SER A 40 9.85 -1.55 -0.83
C SER A 40 10.55 -0.22 -1.08
N VAL A 41 11.85 -0.13 -0.82
CA VAL A 41 12.69 1.07 -1.03
C VAL A 41 13.97 0.71 -1.80
N PRO A 42 13.84 0.22 -3.04
CA PRO A 42 14.96 -0.30 -3.83
C PRO A 42 16.00 0.77 -4.21
N GLU A 43 15.76 2.04 -3.95
CA GLU A 43 16.72 3.12 -4.07
C GLU A 43 17.79 3.09 -2.98
N ILE A 44 17.51 2.42 -1.85
CA ILE A 44 18.43 2.29 -0.73
C ILE A 44 19.38 1.12 -1.00
N VAL A 45 20.53 1.41 -1.59
CA VAL A 45 21.60 0.42 -1.90
C VAL A 45 22.91 0.90 -1.28
N GLU A 46 23.54 0.05 -0.49
CA GLU A 46 24.87 0.33 0.09
C GLU A 46 25.90 0.58 -1.01
N GLY A 47 26.73 1.60 -0.85
CA GLY A 47 27.71 2.04 -1.85
C GLY A 47 27.16 2.88 -2.99
N ALA A 48 25.84 3.06 -3.09
CA ALA A 48 25.21 3.92 -4.09
C ALA A 48 24.81 5.28 -3.50
N SER A 49 24.67 6.27 -4.37
CA SER A 49 24.15 7.59 -4.00
C SER A 49 22.65 7.63 -4.33
N PRO A 50 21.77 7.77 -3.32
CA PRO A 50 20.33 7.67 -3.52
C PRO A 50 19.76 8.90 -4.22
N ASN A 51 18.74 8.68 -5.06
CA ASN A 51 17.87 9.74 -5.54
C ASN A 51 16.75 9.96 -4.52
N PHE A 52 16.81 11.09 -3.82
CA PHE A 52 15.83 11.37 -2.76
C PHE A 52 14.39 11.55 -3.25
N GLN A 53 14.17 11.98 -4.50
CA GLN A 53 12.83 12.06 -5.08
C GLN A 53 12.25 10.66 -5.30
N THR A 54 13.05 9.77 -5.89
CA THR A 54 12.67 8.36 -6.09
C THR A 54 12.41 7.68 -4.74
N LEU A 55 13.30 7.90 -3.75
CA LEU A 55 13.14 7.36 -2.41
C LEU A 55 11.86 7.85 -1.72
N ALA A 56 11.52 9.14 -1.88
CA ALA A 56 10.27 9.69 -1.33
C ALA A 56 9.04 9.02 -1.95
N VAL A 57 9.01 8.80 -3.26
CA VAL A 57 7.93 8.08 -3.95
C VAL A 57 7.82 6.65 -3.43
N GLN A 58 8.93 5.92 -3.36
CA GLN A 58 8.97 4.54 -2.86
C GLN A 58 8.48 4.43 -1.41
N THR A 59 8.92 5.35 -0.55
CA THR A 59 8.48 5.42 0.85
C THR A 59 6.98 5.71 0.95
N THR A 60 6.47 6.65 0.15
CA THR A 60 5.03 6.96 0.10
C THR A 60 4.24 5.73 -0.33
N MET A 61 4.65 5.06 -1.40
CA MET A 61 3.99 3.83 -1.88
C MET A 61 4.02 2.70 -0.84
N ALA A 62 5.15 2.52 -0.14
CA ALA A 62 5.25 1.51 0.92
C ALA A 62 4.28 1.79 2.08
N ASN A 63 4.06 3.08 2.38
CA ASN A 63 3.16 3.54 3.44
C ASN A 63 1.67 3.56 3.04
N GLU A 64 1.35 3.32 1.77
CA GLU A 64 -0.03 3.01 1.36
C GLU A 64 -0.47 1.59 1.76
N SER A 65 0.47 0.73 2.19
CA SER A 65 0.14 -0.57 2.74
C SER A 65 -0.54 -0.44 4.10
N GLN A 66 -1.62 -1.18 4.31
CA GLN A 66 -2.28 -1.24 5.61
C GLN A 66 -1.50 -2.08 6.64
N GLY A 67 -0.54 -2.88 6.18
CA GLY A 67 0.20 -3.81 7.03
C GLY A 67 1.48 -3.24 7.63
N LYS A 68 2.03 -2.18 7.07
CA LYS A 68 3.28 -1.55 7.54
C LYS A 68 3.33 -0.07 7.26
N ASN A 69 4.09 0.64 8.09
CA ASN A 69 4.51 2.02 7.86
C ASN A 69 6.02 2.11 8.05
N ILE A 70 6.73 2.64 7.09
CA ILE A 70 8.18 2.78 7.12
C ILE A 70 8.59 4.25 7.22
N GLN A 71 9.62 4.52 8.00
CA GLN A 71 10.26 5.81 8.11
C GLN A 71 11.75 5.63 7.80
N VAL A 72 12.25 6.41 6.86
CA VAL A 72 13.66 6.40 6.47
C VAL A 72 14.35 7.56 7.14
N ALA A 73 15.31 7.27 8.02
CA ALA A 73 16.15 8.24 8.70
C ALA A 73 17.57 8.16 8.16
N LEU A 74 18.14 9.32 7.84
CA LEU A 74 19.53 9.45 7.40
C LEU A 74 20.35 9.92 8.58
N LYS A 75 21.49 9.28 8.80
CA LYS A 75 22.48 9.64 9.82
C LYS A 75 23.82 9.88 9.16
N GLU A 76 24.58 10.76 9.72
CA GLU A 76 25.99 10.90 9.38
C GLU A 76 26.73 9.60 9.72
N SER A 77 27.52 9.09 8.79
CA SER A 77 28.34 7.90 9.00
C SER A 77 29.65 8.26 9.68
N GLU A 78 30.24 7.31 10.37
CA GLU A 78 31.61 7.46 10.88
C GLU A 78 32.65 7.48 9.76
N GLU A 79 32.30 7.00 8.57
CA GLU A 79 33.12 7.03 7.38
C GLU A 79 32.89 8.32 6.59
N GLN A 80 34.00 8.93 6.14
CA GLN A 80 33.97 10.17 5.37
C GLN A 80 33.17 10.00 4.07
N ASP A 81 32.37 11.01 3.69
CA ASP A 81 31.52 11.06 2.49
C ASP A 81 30.45 9.95 2.42
N LYS A 82 30.09 9.34 3.56
CA LYS A 82 29.01 8.36 3.65
C LYS A 82 27.88 8.84 4.56
N ILE A 83 26.69 8.33 4.27
CA ILE A 83 25.48 8.45 5.12
C ILE A 83 24.98 7.06 5.48
N ASP A 84 24.64 6.85 6.73
CA ASP A 84 23.98 5.64 7.19
C ASP A 84 22.47 5.81 7.12
N VAL A 85 21.78 4.76 6.67
CA VAL A 85 20.34 4.74 6.52
C VAL A 85 19.74 3.81 7.57
N ARG A 86 18.78 4.33 8.33
CA ARG A 86 17.97 3.56 9.27
C ARG A 86 16.52 3.55 8.80
N ILE A 87 15.99 2.35 8.52
CA ILE A 87 14.60 2.13 8.17
C ILE A 87 13.89 1.66 9.44
N VAL A 88 13.00 2.50 9.97
CA VAL A 88 12.18 2.16 11.13
C VAL A 88 10.81 1.72 10.62
N VAL A 89 10.39 0.53 11.02
CA VAL A 89 9.13 -0.09 10.59
C VAL A 89 8.15 -0.15 11.75
N LYS A 90 6.94 0.31 11.52
CA LYS A 90 5.79 0.08 12.40
C LYS A 90 4.85 -0.86 11.67
N GLU A 91 4.60 -2.02 12.26
CA GLU A 91 3.76 -3.06 11.67
C GLU A 91 2.38 -3.09 12.29
N THR A 92 1.41 -3.45 11.45
CA THR A 92 0.09 -3.91 11.85
C THR A 92 -0.12 -5.31 11.31
N LYS A 93 -1.14 -6.02 11.82
CA LYS A 93 -1.45 -7.35 11.28
C LYS A 93 -1.77 -7.24 9.80
N PRO A 94 -1.16 -8.05 8.92
CA PRO A 94 -1.36 -7.94 7.48
C PRO A 94 -2.74 -8.42 7.03
N TRP A 95 -3.48 -9.13 7.87
CA TRP A 95 -4.83 -9.59 7.59
C TRP A 95 -5.86 -8.73 8.33
N ASN A 96 -6.99 -8.51 7.69
CA ASN A 96 -8.15 -7.84 8.28
C ASN A 96 -9.42 -8.62 7.95
N PHE A 97 -10.39 -8.48 8.82
CA PHE A 97 -11.73 -9.03 8.64
C PHE A 97 -12.73 -8.07 9.25
N SER A 98 -13.83 -7.81 8.55
CA SER A 98 -14.91 -6.99 9.06
C SER A 98 -16.28 -7.54 8.65
N VAL A 99 -17.26 -7.30 9.50
CA VAL A 99 -18.68 -7.59 9.27
C VAL A 99 -19.43 -6.26 9.42
N ASN A 100 -20.18 -5.89 8.41
CA ASN A 100 -21.02 -4.71 8.42
C ASN A 100 -22.47 -5.10 8.18
N ALA A 101 -23.35 -4.62 9.02
CA ALA A 101 -24.81 -4.73 8.85
C ALA A 101 -25.38 -3.33 8.63
N SER A 102 -26.25 -3.18 7.65
CA SER A 102 -26.90 -1.92 7.30
C SER A 102 -28.30 -2.15 6.74
N ASN A 103 -29.15 -1.14 6.81
CA ASN A 103 -30.50 -1.16 6.25
C ASN A 103 -30.61 -0.35 4.94
N THR A 104 -29.62 -0.50 4.07
CA THR A 104 -29.51 0.22 2.80
C THR A 104 -30.24 -0.48 1.65
N GLY A 105 -30.91 -1.58 1.92
CA GLY A 105 -31.70 -2.31 0.94
C GLY A 105 -33.07 -1.66 0.66
N SER A 106 -33.91 -2.39 -0.05
CA SER A 106 -35.25 -1.99 -0.39
C SER A 106 -36.26 -3.09 0.00
N SER A 107 -37.54 -2.75 0.04
CA SER A 107 -38.59 -3.74 0.28
C SER A 107 -38.63 -4.85 -0.79
N ALA A 108 -38.22 -4.54 -2.01
CA ALA A 108 -38.19 -5.49 -3.12
C ALA A 108 -37.05 -6.51 -3.02
N THR A 109 -35.91 -6.13 -2.39
CA THR A 109 -34.72 -6.96 -2.30
C THR A 109 -34.36 -7.35 -0.87
N GLY A 110 -35.22 -7.01 0.10
CA GLY A 110 -34.93 -7.05 1.54
C GLY A 110 -34.27 -5.74 2.00
N ALA A 111 -34.65 -5.28 3.20
CA ALA A 111 -34.15 -3.99 3.74
C ALA A 111 -32.74 -4.10 4.29
N ASP A 112 -32.42 -5.20 4.95
CA ASP A 112 -31.16 -5.38 5.64
C ASP A 112 -30.08 -6.00 4.75
N ARG A 113 -28.88 -5.45 4.84
CA ARG A 113 -27.68 -5.93 4.14
C ARG A 113 -26.63 -6.37 5.15
N LEU A 114 -26.03 -7.51 4.85
CA LEU A 114 -24.85 -8.02 5.55
C LEU A 114 -23.66 -8.04 4.58
N THR A 115 -22.59 -7.35 4.92
CA THR A 115 -21.36 -7.36 4.16
C THR A 115 -20.23 -7.96 4.99
N LEU A 116 -19.61 -8.99 4.46
CA LEU A 116 -18.40 -9.61 4.99
C LEU A 116 -17.23 -9.15 4.15
N THR A 117 -16.19 -8.60 4.79
CA THR A 117 -14.96 -8.19 4.09
C THR A 117 -13.77 -8.88 4.74
N GLY A 118 -12.90 -9.44 3.92
CA GLY A 118 -11.62 -10.00 4.35
C GLY A 118 -10.49 -9.53 3.43
N GLY A 119 -9.32 -9.33 4.01
CA GLY A 119 -8.17 -8.85 3.24
C GLY A 119 -6.84 -9.27 3.84
N HIS A 120 -5.82 -9.21 2.99
CA HIS A 120 -4.42 -9.44 3.37
C HIS A 120 -3.51 -8.44 2.65
N ALA A 121 -2.66 -7.76 3.41
CA ALA A 121 -1.84 -6.64 2.91
C ALA A 121 -0.40 -7.05 2.52
N ASN A 122 -0.05 -8.33 2.66
CA ASN A 122 1.30 -8.82 2.36
C ASN A 122 1.27 -10.26 1.83
N LEU A 123 0.48 -10.53 0.79
CA LEU A 123 0.48 -11.84 0.15
C LEU A 123 1.87 -12.16 -0.40
N PHE A 124 2.30 -13.39 -0.19
CA PHE A 124 3.60 -13.93 -0.63
C PHE A 124 4.82 -13.19 -0.06
N GLY A 125 4.65 -12.31 0.93
CA GLY A 125 5.73 -11.47 1.43
C GLY A 125 6.21 -10.39 0.45
N LEU A 126 5.36 -10.00 -0.52
CA LEU A 126 5.69 -9.07 -1.62
C LEU A 126 4.84 -7.79 -1.59
N ASP A 127 4.18 -7.48 -0.48
CA ASP A 127 3.25 -6.35 -0.32
C ASP A 127 2.05 -6.40 -1.28
N HIS A 128 1.77 -7.55 -1.87
CA HIS A 128 0.56 -7.72 -2.65
C HIS A 128 -0.64 -7.68 -1.72
N GLN A 129 -1.64 -6.91 -2.08
CA GLN A 129 -2.85 -6.73 -1.29
C GLN A 129 -4.03 -7.40 -2.00
N LEU A 130 -4.76 -8.21 -1.25
CA LEU A 130 -6.01 -8.79 -1.70
C LEU A 130 -7.13 -8.38 -0.74
N THR A 131 -8.23 -7.90 -1.27
CA THR A 131 -9.45 -7.66 -0.53
C THR A 131 -10.60 -8.38 -1.22
N ALA A 132 -11.38 -9.11 -0.44
CA ALA A 132 -12.61 -9.75 -0.88
C ALA A 132 -13.78 -9.24 -0.03
N ALA A 133 -14.89 -8.89 -0.67
CA ALA A 133 -16.10 -8.47 -0.01
C ALA A 133 -17.29 -9.26 -0.57
N TYR A 134 -18.14 -9.75 0.33
CA TYR A 134 -19.39 -10.41 -0.04
C TYR A 134 -20.55 -9.72 0.65
N THR A 135 -21.54 -9.28 -0.13
CA THR A 135 -22.76 -8.64 0.38
C THR A 135 -23.97 -9.45 0.02
N THR A 136 -24.85 -9.64 0.99
CA THR A 136 -26.12 -10.35 0.84
C THR A 136 -27.24 -9.62 1.60
N SER A 137 -28.49 -10.00 1.33
CA SER A 137 -29.63 -9.60 2.17
C SER A 137 -29.78 -10.57 3.33
N VAL A 138 -30.09 -10.06 4.52
CA VAL A 138 -30.39 -10.90 5.70
C VAL A 138 -31.73 -11.61 5.52
N GLU A 139 -32.71 -10.90 4.97
CA GLU A 139 -34.07 -11.40 4.78
C GLU A 139 -34.17 -12.34 3.58
N ARG A 140 -33.45 -12.04 2.51
CA ARG A 140 -33.50 -12.73 1.20
C ARG A 140 -32.09 -13.06 0.66
N PRO A 141 -31.32 -13.94 1.30
CA PRO A 141 -29.94 -14.19 0.94
C PRO A 141 -29.77 -14.85 -0.44
N ALA A 142 -30.82 -15.51 -0.94
CA ALA A 142 -30.83 -16.10 -2.29
C ALA A 142 -30.93 -15.03 -3.39
N ASP A 143 -31.63 -13.92 -3.08
CA ASP A 143 -31.99 -12.89 -4.04
C ASP A 143 -30.94 -11.78 -4.17
N VAL A 144 -30.01 -11.69 -3.23
CA VAL A 144 -28.92 -10.69 -3.26
C VAL A 144 -27.59 -11.35 -3.01
N LYS A 145 -26.76 -11.38 -4.04
CA LYS A 145 -25.38 -11.92 -3.99
C LYS A 145 -24.48 -10.98 -4.74
N GLN A 146 -23.62 -10.29 -3.99
CA GLN A 146 -22.62 -9.40 -4.57
C GLN A 146 -21.23 -9.82 -4.08
N LEU A 147 -20.34 -10.05 -5.02
CA LEU A 147 -18.93 -10.39 -4.76
C LEU A 147 -18.05 -9.32 -5.36
N GLY A 148 -17.18 -8.76 -4.53
CA GLY A 148 -16.10 -7.87 -4.95
C GLY A 148 -14.76 -8.48 -4.61
N LEU A 149 -13.84 -8.47 -5.56
CA LEU A 149 -12.44 -8.85 -5.37
C LEU A 149 -11.56 -7.69 -5.86
N ASN A 150 -10.57 -7.32 -5.08
CA ASN A 150 -9.59 -6.32 -5.46
C ASN A 150 -8.19 -6.84 -5.13
N TYR A 151 -7.33 -6.83 -6.13
CA TYR A 151 -5.94 -7.22 -5.98
C TYR A 151 -5.04 -6.08 -6.44
N ARG A 152 -4.06 -5.71 -5.60
CA ARG A 152 -3.15 -4.60 -5.81
C ARG A 152 -1.71 -5.08 -5.68
N LEU A 153 -0.87 -4.68 -6.62
CA LEU A 153 0.54 -5.03 -6.74
C LEU A 153 1.38 -3.75 -6.84
N PRO A 154 2.18 -3.42 -5.82
CA PRO A 154 3.10 -2.29 -5.90
C PRO A 154 4.33 -2.65 -6.74
N LEU A 155 4.73 -1.72 -7.60
CA LEU A 155 5.91 -1.81 -8.46
C LEU A 155 6.91 -0.72 -8.02
N TYR A 156 7.55 -0.92 -6.88
CA TYR A 156 8.39 0.09 -6.22
C TYR A 156 9.51 0.65 -7.10
N ARG A 157 10.14 -0.19 -7.92
CA ARG A 157 11.22 0.24 -8.84
C ARG A 157 10.73 1.22 -9.90
N TRP A 158 9.47 1.15 -10.28
CA TRP A 158 8.88 1.98 -11.32
C TRP A 158 7.99 3.09 -10.76
N GLY A 159 7.88 3.19 -9.45
CA GLY A 159 7.03 4.18 -8.79
C GLY A 159 5.55 4.06 -9.15
N GLY A 160 5.07 2.84 -9.41
CA GLY A 160 3.72 2.58 -9.88
C GLY A 160 3.02 1.44 -9.15
N VAL A 161 1.72 1.32 -9.40
CA VAL A 161 0.86 0.26 -8.84
C VAL A 161 0.03 -0.34 -9.97
N VAL A 162 -0.07 -1.66 -9.98
CA VAL A 162 -1.02 -2.39 -10.82
C VAL A 162 -2.14 -2.91 -9.94
N GLY A 163 -3.39 -2.68 -10.35
CA GLY A 163 -4.58 -3.17 -9.68
C GLY A 163 -5.48 -3.93 -10.64
N VAL A 164 -6.09 -5.00 -10.14
CA VAL A 164 -7.14 -5.75 -10.82
C VAL A 164 -8.33 -5.84 -9.89
N SER A 165 -9.51 -5.48 -10.39
CA SER A 165 -10.76 -5.60 -9.65
C SER A 165 -11.74 -6.48 -10.42
N TYR A 166 -12.49 -7.28 -9.68
CA TYR A 166 -13.60 -8.06 -10.21
C TYR A 166 -14.83 -7.81 -9.34
N THR A 167 -15.95 -7.52 -9.97
CA THR A 167 -17.23 -7.37 -9.29
C THR A 167 -18.28 -8.19 -10.00
N GLN A 168 -19.01 -8.98 -9.24
CA GLN A 168 -20.20 -9.69 -9.68
C GLN A 168 -21.37 -9.30 -8.80
N SER A 169 -22.52 -9.01 -9.40
CA SER A 169 -23.75 -8.66 -8.70
C SER A 169 -24.91 -9.41 -9.33
N ASP A 170 -25.58 -10.23 -8.55
CA ASP A 170 -26.80 -10.92 -8.91
C ASP A 170 -27.90 -10.47 -7.91
N VAL A 171 -28.89 -9.73 -8.40
CA VAL A 171 -29.98 -9.19 -7.57
C VAL A 171 -31.31 -9.51 -8.19
N LEU A 172 -32.17 -10.18 -7.43
CA LEU A 172 -33.56 -10.46 -7.77
C LEU A 172 -34.46 -9.53 -6.97
N GLY A 173 -35.18 -8.62 -7.63
CA GLY A 173 -36.15 -7.75 -7.01
C GLY A 173 -37.59 -8.33 -7.17
N ASP A 174 -38.28 -8.45 -6.06
CA ASP A 174 -39.71 -8.84 -6.05
C ASP A 174 -40.59 -7.59 -5.86
N PHE A 175 -41.31 -7.23 -6.89
CA PHE A 175 -42.26 -6.09 -6.91
C PHE A 175 -43.70 -6.52 -6.90
N GLY A 176 -44.00 -7.69 -6.34
CA GLY A 176 -45.32 -8.25 -6.27
C GLY A 176 -45.75 -8.92 -7.59
N ALA A 177 -46.41 -8.18 -8.49
CA ALA A 177 -46.84 -8.71 -9.79
C ALA A 177 -45.66 -8.91 -10.79
N PHE A 178 -44.49 -8.33 -10.50
CA PHE A 178 -43.32 -8.38 -11.38
C PHE A 178 -42.08 -8.80 -10.60
N LYS A 179 -41.26 -9.71 -11.19
CA LYS A 179 -39.93 -10.03 -10.72
C LYS A 179 -38.90 -9.42 -11.68
N SER A 180 -37.96 -8.66 -11.14
CA SER A 180 -36.85 -8.10 -11.91
C SER A 180 -35.58 -8.79 -11.52
N THR A 181 -34.75 -9.17 -12.51
CA THR A 181 -33.46 -9.77 -12.32
C THR A 181 -32.38 -8.81 -12.86
N GLY A 182 -31.46 -8.40 -12.01
CA GLY A 182 -30.27 -7.66 -12.41
C GLY A 182 -29.02 -8.52 -12.18
N ALA A 183 -28.27 -8.81 -13.22
CA ALA A 183 -26.98 -9.46 -13.14
C ALA A 183 -25.91 -8.61 -13.85
N GLY A 184 -24.78 -8.39 -13.21
CA GLY A 184 -23.67 -7.63 -13.76
C GLY A 184 -22.33 -8.23 -13.37
N LYS A 185 -21.37 -8.22 -14.31
CA LYS A 185 -19.96 -8.55 -14.07
C LYS A 185 -19.09 -7.45 -14.65
N THR A 186 -18.11 -7.02 -13.87
CA THR A 186 -17.10 -6.04 -14.30
C THR A 186 -15.71 -6.55 -13.90
N MET A 187 -14.78 -6.41 -14.81
CA MET A 187 -13.35 -6.72 -14.60
C MET A 187 -12.53 -5.47 -14.80
#